data_276966e3d71972e1b532a30e9ae8a4cc
#
_entry.id   276966e3d71972e1b532a30e9ae8a4cc
#
_cell.length_a   1.000
_cell.length_b   1.000
_cell.length_c   1.000
_cell.angle_alpha   90.00
_cell.angle_beta   90.00
_cell.angle_gamma   90.00
#
_symmetry.space_group_name_H-M   'P 1'
#
loop_
_entity.id
_entity.type
_entity.pdbx_description
1 polymer ?
#
loop_
_entity_poly.entity_id
_entity_poly.type
_entity_poly.pdbx_seq_one_letter_code
_entity_poly.pdbx_strand_id
1 'polypeptide(L)'
;MKSGIITVFAIASLLLLTAGNATGTDTIKTSRPGKIPAELTGKWLNGTFSMSNWWSYDGKKYIGNPYTRSVAFNFLPTGETEFFLVIKTHTGYCSTEAFTYHKGNVTFNEAEHSFTVTPENGNYRGFYSCAAGSNFDRPAKKEELKPTTYYWSFEKDENNQQWLVIRFSPDKSSAGSYFKQTTW
;
A
#
# COMPACT_ATOMS: atom_id res chain seq x y z
N MET A 1 85.82 -18.82 6.50
CA MET A 1 84.77 -18.01 5.96
C MET A 1 83.66 -18.96 5.60
N LYS A 2 82.54 -18.96 6.34
CA LYS A 2 81.51 -20.01 6.28
C LYS A 2 80.31 -19.50 5.52
N SER A 3 80.01 -20.18 4.41
CA SER A 3 78.82 -19.96 3.59
C SER A 3 77.61 -20.68 4.22
N GLY A 4 76.56 -19.97 4.52
CA GLY A 4 75.32 -20.53 5.04
C GLY A 4 74.27 -20.59 3.92
N ILE A 5 73.82 -21.80 3.62
CA ILE A 5 72.77 -22.09 2.67
C ILE A 5 71.43 -21.94 3.35
N ILE A 6 70.58 -21.03 2.86
CA ILE A 6 69.21 -20.86 3.34
C ILE A 6 68.28 -21.59 2.34
N THR A 7 67.67 -22.65 2.84
CA THR A 7 66.68 -23.43 2.11
C THR A 7 65.33 -22.78 2.24
N VAL A 8 64.75 -22.30 1.14
CA VAL A 8 63.40 -21.73 1.09
C VAL A 8 62.40 -22.86 0.78
N PHE A 9 61.55 -23.16 1.76
CA PHE A 9 60.41 -24.05 1.56
C PHE A 9 59.24 -23.25 0.93
N ALA A 10 58.92 -23.54 -0.29
CA ALA A 10 57.72 -23.03 -0.95
C ALA A 10 56.50 -23.91 -0.57
N ILE A 11 55.59 -23.33 0.25
CA ILE A 11 54.33 -23.97 0.56
C ILE A 11 53.31 -23.48 -0.48
N ALA A 12 52.93 -24.36 -1.39
CA ALA A 12 51.88 -24.14 -2.35
C ALA A 12 50.50 -24.37 -1.65
N SER A 13 49.83 -23.29 -1.28
CA SER A 13 48.47 -23.36 -0.75
C SER A 13 47.47 -23.40 -1.90
N LEU A 14 46.88 -24.58 -2.10
CA LEU A 14 45.82 -24.83 -3.07
C LEU A 14 44.49 -24.27 -2.52
N LEU A 15 44.07 -23.07 -2.96
CA LEU A 15 42.75 -22.48 -2.67
C LEU A 15 41.73 -23.17 -3.55
N LEU A 16 40.94 -24.08 -2.96
CA LEU A 16 39.68 -24.55 -3.53
C LEU A 16 38.63 -23.47 -3.46
N LEU A 17 38.35 -22.79 -4.56
CA LEU A 17 37.18 -21.93 -4.74
C LEU A 17 35.93 -22.82 -4.90
N THR A 18 35.18 -23.01 -3.84
CA THR A 18 33.82 -23.54 -3.92
C THR A 18 32.91 -22.41 -4.36
N ALA A 19 32.53 -22.39 -5.62
CA ALA A 19 31.45 -21.55 -6.15
C ALA A 19 30.10 -22.07 -5.56
N GLY A 20 29.67 -21.48 -4.47
CA GLY A 20 28.33 -21.68 -3.93
C GLY A 20 27.32 -20.96 -4.82
N ASN A 21 26.63 -21.69 -5.71
CA ASN A 21 25.43 -21.18 -6.35
C ASN A 21 24.33 -20.98 -5.28
N ALA A 22 24.23 -19.77 -4.75
CA ALA A 22 23.08 -19.34 -4.00
C ALA A 22 21.95 -19.05 -5.00
N THR A 23 21.18 -20.07 -5.35
CA THR A 23 19.85 -19.89 -5.93
C THR A 23 18.96 -19.30 -4.82
N GLY A 24 18.92 -17.99 -4.77
CA GLY A 24 17.96 -17.26 -3.97
C GLY A 24 16.55 -17.55 -4.48
N THR A 25 15.91 -18.57 -3.97
CA THR A 25 14.46 -18.70 -4.04
C THR A 25 13.90 -17.59 -3.18
N ASP A 26 13.47 -16.50 -3.81
CA ASP A 26 12.60 -15.50 -3.20
C ASP A 26 11.30 -16.22 -2.78
N THR A 27 11.34 -16.79 -1.60
CA THR A 27 10.14 -17.25 -0.91
C THR A 27 9.34 -15.99 -0.61
N ILE A 28 8.27 -15.77 -1.38
CA ILE A 28 7.23 -14.79 -1.05
C ILE A 28 6.76 -15.19 0.37
N LYS A 29 7.25 -14.45 1.38
CA LYS A 29 6.75 -14.58 2.74
C LYS A 29 5.30 -14.15 2.70
N THR A 30 4.39 -15.11 2.63
CA THR A 30 2.96 -14.87 2.88
C THR A 30 2.88 -14.32 4.30
N SER A 31 2.70 -13.00 4.43
CA SER A 31 2.51 -12.38 5.75
C SER A 31 1.22 -12.95 6.33
N ARG A 32 1.30 -13.60 7.49
CA ARG A 32 0.10 -14.02 8.21
C ARG A 32 -0.68 -12.76 8.59
N PRO A 33 -2.02 -12.78 8.45
CA PRO A 33 -2.85 -11.68 8.92
C PRO A 33 -2.51 -11.34 10.38
N GLY A 34 -2.19 -10.09 10.64
CA GLY A 34 -1.91 -9.61 11.98
C GLY A 34 -3.21 -9.40 12.78
N LYS A 35 -3.11 -9.41 14.11
CA LYS A 35 -4.23 -8.98 14.95
C LYS A 35 -4.41 -7.47 14.74
N ILE A 36 -5.60 -7.06 14.31
CA ILE A 36 -5.94 -5.65 14.13
C ILE A 36 -6.27 -5.05 15.50
N PRO A 37 -5.69 -3.88 15.87
CA PRO A 37 -6.12 -3.14 17.05
C PRO A 37 -7.62 -2.86 17.00
N ALA A 38 -8.32 -3.07 18.10
CA ALA A 38 -9.78 -2.95 18.14
C ALA A 38 -10.27 -1.57 17.70
N GLU A 39 -9.53 -0.53 18.06
CA GLU A 39 -9.82 0.86 17.71
C GLU A 39 -9.65 1.18 16.21
N LEU A 40 -8.91 0.35 15.46
CA LEU A 40 -8.72 0.49 14.02
C LEU A 40 -9.66 -0.38 13.20
N THR A 41 -10.29 -1.38 13.84
CA THR A 41 -11.20 -2.30 13.16
C THR A 41 -12.39 -1.55 12.56
N GLY A 42 -12.74 -1.89 11.31
CA GLY A 42 -13.88 -1.30 10.60
C GLY A 42 -13.49 -0.44 9.42
N LYS A 43 -14.40 0.40 9.00
CA LYS A 43 -14.34 1.19 7.77
C LYS A 43 -13.98 2.63 8.06
N TRP A 44 -12.94 3.12 7.40
CA TRP A 44 -12.40 4.46 7.56
C TRP A 44 -12.37 5.18 6.22
N LEU A 45 -12.90 6.40 6.17
CA LEU A 45 -13.05 7.18 4.94
C LEU A 45 -12.45 8.58 5.10
N ASN A 46 -11.56 8.94 4.17
CA ASN A 46 -11.13 10.30 3.87
C ASN A 46 -11.79 10.74 2.56
N GLY A 47 -12.51 11.86 2.57
CA GLY A 47 -13.28 12.33 1.41
C GLY A 47 -14.71 11.81 1.42
N THR A 48 -15.30 11.69 0.22
CA THR A 48 -16.70 11.29 0.05
C THR A 48 -16.85 10.34 -1.13
N PHE A 49 -17.19 9.09 -0.90
CA PHE A 49 -17.72 8.20 -1.93
C PHE A 49 -18.66 7.16 -1.33
N SER A 50 -19.48 6.57 -2.16
CA SER A 50 -20.38 5.48 -1.81
C SER A 50 -19.88 4.18 -2.46
N MET A 51 -19.85 3.08 -1.68
CA MET A 51 -19.47 1.77 -2.20
C MET A 51 -20.43 1.28 -3.28
N SER A 52 -21.73 1.60 -3.16
CA SER A 52 -22.71 1.29 -4.19
C SER A 52 -22.36 2.00 -5.50
N ASN A 53 -21.97 3.27 -5.42
CA ASN A 53 -21.56 4.05 -6.58
C ASN A 53 -20.23 3.55 -7.16
N TRP A 54 -19.32 3.07 -6.32
CA TRP A 54 -18.06 2.47 -6.75
C TRP A 54 -18.31 1.29 -7.71
N TRP A 55 -19.11 0.31 -7.28
CA TRP A 55 -19.32 -0.91 -8.06
C TRP A 55 -20.29 -0.73 -9.24
N SER A 56 -21.22 0.23 -9.14
CA SER A 56 -22.16 0.54 -10.20
C SER A 56 -21.66 1.56 -11.22
N TYR A 57 -20.47 2.11 -11.04
CA TYR A 57 -19.94 3.14 -11.92
C TYR A 57 -19.62 2.58 -13.31
N ASP A 58 -20.34 3.09 -14.30
CA ASP A 58 -20.22 2.71 -15.71
C ASP A 58 -19.64 3.83 -16.60
N GLY A 59 -19.07 4.86 -15.99
CA GLY A 59 -18.57 6.07 -16.65
C GLY A 59 -19.65 7.14 -16.88
N LYS A 60 -20.92 6.91 -16.53
CA LYS A 60 -22.03 7.82 -16.83
C LYS A 60 -22.73 8.41 -15.60
N LYS A 61 -22.66 7.75 -14.46
CA LYS A 61 -23.48 8.07 -13.29
C LYS A 61 -22.71 8.32 -12.00
N TYR A 62 -21.47 8.73 -12.09
CA TYR A 62 -20.76 9.08 -10.87
C TYR A 62 -21.35 10.38 -10.29
N ILE A 63 -22.05 10.24 -9.17
CA ILE A 63 -22.60 11.36 -8.40
C ILE A 63 -21.65 11.61 -7.23
N GLY A 64 -20.57 12.30 -7.48
CA GLY A 64 -19.63 12.71 -6.46
C GLY A 64 -19.24 14.18 -6.60
N ASN A 65 -18.62 14.71 -5.57
CA ASN A 65 -18.12 16.09 -5.58
C ASN A 65 -17.10 16.28 -6.72
N PRO A 66 -17.14 17.39 -7.50
CA PRO A 66 -16.30 17.63 -8.69
C PRO A 66 -14.80 17.64 -8.44
N TYR A 67 -14.37 17.81 -7.22
CA TYR A 67 -12.98 17.56 -6.85
C TYR A 67 -12.93 16.43 -5.90
N THR A 68 -12.19 15.33 -6.26
CA THR A 68 -11.91 14.50 -5.13
C THR A 68 -10.82 13.49 -5.31
N ARG A 69 -9.99 13.48 -4.36
CA ARG A 69 -9.30 12.32 -3.88
C ARG A 69 -10.07 11.80 -2.68
N SER A 70 -10.63 10.61 -2.79
CA SER A 70 -11.23 9.90 -1.66
C SER A 70 -10.45 8.61 -1.43
N VAL A 71 -10.15 8.33 -0.19
CA VAL A 71 -9.40 7.15 0.23
C VAL A 71 -10.18 6.44 1.31
N ALA A 72 -10.29 5.12 1.23
CA ALA A 72 -10.88 4.34 2.30
C ALA A 72 -10.07 3.08 2.62
N PHE A 73 -10.11 2.72 3.88
CA PHE A 73 -9.63 1.44 4.41
C PHE A 73 -10.79 0.71 5.09
N ASN A 74 -10.85 -0.59 4.88
CA ASN A 74 -11.71 -1.49 5.65
C ASN A 74 -10.81 -2.52 6.32
N PHE A 75 -10.63 -2.40 7.62
CA PHE A 75 -9.85 -3.33 8.42
C PHE A 75 -10.77 -4.40 8.99
N LEU A 76 -10.65 -5.63 8.50
CA LEU A 76 -11.49 -6.76 8.91
C LEU A 76 -10.87 -7.46 10.13
N PRO A 77 -11.68 -7.93 11.09
CA PRO A 77 -11.16 -8.62 12.28
C PRO A 77 -10.28 -9.84 11.97
N THR A 78 -10.39 -10.38 10.76
CA THR A 78 -9.59 -11.51 10.27
C THR A 78 -8.14 -11.18 9.99
N GLY A 79 -7.76 -9.88 10.00
CA GLY A 79 -6.43 -9.41 9.57
C GLY A 79 -6.36 -9.11 8.06
N GLU A 80 -7.48 -9.26 7.35
CA GLU A 80 -7.60 -8.79 5.98
C GLU A 80 -7.89 -7.29 5.93
N THR A 81 -7.54 -6.66 4.83
CA THR A 81 -7.88 -5.25 4.56
C THR A 81 -8.30 -5.04 3.13
N GLU A 82 -9.18 -4.08 2.94
CA GLU A 82 -9.54 -3.55 1.64
C GLU A 82 -9.13 -2.07 1.59
N PHE A 83 -8.54 -1.67 0.49
CA PHE A 83 -8.13 -0.31 0.21
C PHE A 83 -8.85 0.19 -1.03
N PHE A 84 -9.37 1.40 -0.96
CA PHE A 84 -10.06 2.07 -2.06
C PHE A 84 -9.48 3.47 -2.25
N LEU A 85 -9.20 3.83 -3.51
CA LEU A 85 -8.80 5.17 -3.89
C LEU A 85 -9.61 5.61 -5.11
N VAL A 86 -10.24 6.78 -5.00
CA VAL A 86 -10.88 7.48 -6.12
C VAL A 86 -10.15 8.80 -6.33
N ILE A 87 -9.78 9.05 -7.57
CA ILE A 87 -9.22 10.36 -7.98
C ILE A 87 -10.06 10.85 -9.15
N LYS A 88 -10.57 12.07 -9.03
CA LYS A 88 -11.23 12.79 -10.13
C LYS A 88 -10.50 14.07 -10.42
N THR A 89 -10.23 14.32 -11.69
CA THR A 89 -9.63 15.56 -12.18
C THR A 89 -10.41 16.13 -13.34
N HIS A 90 -10.37 17.45 -13.51
CA HIS A 90 -10.95 18.14 -14.63
C HIS A 90 -9.87 18.95 -15.36
N THR A 91 -9.88 18.88 -16.67
CA THR A 91 -9.03 19.71 -17.55
C THR A 91 -9.93 20.29 -18.64
N GLY A 92 -10.35 21.55 -18.47
CA GLY A 92 -11.38 22.16 -19.30
C GLY A 92 -12.72 21.42 -19.14
N TYR A 93 -13.28 20.97 -20.25
CA TYR A 93 -14.54 20.21 -20.27
C TYR A 93 -14.34 18.69 -20.05
N CYS A 94 -13.10 18.22 -20.00
CA CYS A 94 -12.81 16.80 -19.86
C CYS A 94 -12.63 16.41 -18.38
N SER A 95 -13.22 15.29 -17.99
CA SER A 95 -12.97 14.68 -16.69
C SER A 95 -12.24 13.35 -16.84
N THR A 96 -11.34 13.11 -15.91
CA THR A 96 -10.69 11.81 -15.73
C THR A 96 -11.04 11.31 -14.34
N GLU A 97 -11.46 10.06 -14.25
CA GLU A 97 -11.74 9.40 -13.00
C GLU A 97 -10.97 8.08 -12.93
N ALA A 98 -10.19 7.92 -11.87
CA ALA A 98 -9.40 6.73 -11.63
C ALA A 98 -9.83 6.07 -10.31
N PHE A 99 -10.00 4.76 -10.35
CA PHE A 99 -10.39 3.93 -9.22
C PHE A 99 -9.34 2.87 -9.00
N THR A 100 -8.88 2.74 -7.77
CA THR A 100 -8.00 1.67 -7.33
C THR A 100 -8.68 0.91 -6.21
N TYR A 101 -8.74 -0.40 -6.35
CA TYR A 101 -9.14 -1.32 -5.30
C TYR A 101 -8.02 -2.32 -5.05
N HIS A 102 -7.67 -2.52 -3.77
CA HIS A 102 -6.79 -3.60 -3.36
C HIS A 102 -7.44 -4.37 -2.21
N LYS A 103 -7.27 -5.68 -2.22
CA LYS A 103 -7.60 -6.56 -1.10
C LYS A 103 -6.36 -7.39 -0.76
N GLY A 104 -6.10 -7.58 0.53
CA GLY A 104 -4.98 -8.36 1.01
C GLY A 104 -4.90 -8.37 2.53
N ASN A 105 -3.72 -8.61 3.04
CA ASN A 105 -3.45 -8.70 4.47
C ASN A 105 -2.88 -7.39 5.01
N VAL A 106 -3.12 -7.14 6.29
CA VAL A 106 -2.52 -6.03 7.02
C VAL A 106 -1.73 -6.56 8.23
N THR A 107 -0.55 -6.00 8.44
CA THR A 107 0.28 -6.26 9.63
C THR A 107 0.48 -4.96 10.39
N PHE A 108 0.18 -4.97 11.69
CA PHE A 108 0.35 -3.81 12.57
C PHE A 108 1.63 -3.92 13.38
N ASN A 109 2.32 -2.78 13.55
CA ASN A 109 3.37 -2.57 14.53
C ASN A 109 2.90 -1.48 15.49
N GLU A 110 2.35 -1.91 16.64
CA GLU A 110 1.80 -0.99 17.64
C GLU A 110 2.87 -0.08 18.26
N ALA A 111 4.11 -0.58 18.41
CA ALA A 111 5.21 0.18 18.98
C ALA A 111 5.59 1.40 18.10
N GLU A 112 5.47 1.28 16.81
CA GLU A 112 5.77 2.34 15.84
C GLU A 112 4.51 3.09 15.38
N HIS A 113 3.32 2.69 15.85
CA HIS A 113 2.05 3.15 15.31
C HIS A 113 2.02 3.07 13.78
N SER A 114 2.45 1.92 13.24
CA SER A 114 2.49 1.68 11.80
C SER A 114 1.71 0.43 11.40
N PHE A 115 1.24 0.41 10.16
CA PHE A 115 0.69 -0.79 9.55
C PHE A 115 1.16 -0.92 8.10
N THR A 116 1.38 -2.16 7.69
CA THR A 116 1.75 -2.49 6.32
C THR A 116 0.62 -3.26 5.67
N VAL A 117 0.08 -2.69 4.60
CA VAL A 117 -0.88 -3.38 3.72
C VAL A 117 -0.08 -4.16 2.68
N THR A 118 -0.35 -5.45 2.58
CA THR A 118 0.22 -6.36 1.57
C THR A 118 -0.91 -6.83 0.66
N PRO A 119 -1.12 -6.16 -0.50
CA PRO A 119 -2.17 -6.54 -1.43
C PRO A 119 -1.91 -7.91 -2.04
N GLU A 120 -2.94 -8.74 -2.16
CA GLU A 120 -2.91 -10.04 -2.84
C GLU A 120 -3.64 -9.99 -4.19
N ASN A 121 -4.64 -9.14 -4.28
CA ASN A 121 -5.37 -8.86 -5.50
C ASN A 121 -5.87 -7.42 -5.54
N GLY A 122 -6.35 -7.00 -6.70
CA GLY A 122 -6.88 -5.65 -6.88
C GLY A 122 -7.46 -5.44 -8.26
N ASN A 123 -8.02 -4.25 -8.45
CA ASN A 123 -8.61 -3.81 -9.70
C ASN A 123 -8.31 -2.33 -9.92
N TYR A 124 -8.09 -1.97 -11.17
CA TYR A 124 -7.91 -0.60 -11.63
C TYR A 124 -8.94 -0.25 -12.70
N ARG A 125 -9.60 0.89 -12.56
CA ARG A 125 -10.57 1.40 -13.53
C ARG A 125 -10.24 2.84 -13.86
N GLY A 126 -10.33 3.19 -15.14
CA GLY A 126 -10.10 4.55 -15.63
C GLY A 126 -11.19 4.97 -16.60
N PHE A 127 -11.73 6.18 -16.40
CA PHE A 127 -12.77 6.77 -17.24
C PHE A 127 -12.32 8.15 -17.68
N TYR A 128 -12.38 8.36 -19.00
CA TYR A 128 -11.97 9.59 -19.67
C TYR A 128 -13.16 10.13 -20.47
N SER A 129 -13.76 11.24 -20.03
CA SER A 129 -14.99 11.75 -20.66
C SER A 129 -14.79 12.19 -22.11
N CYS A 130 -13.60 12.67 -22.47
CA CYS A 130 -13.25 13.10 -23.83
C CYS A 130 -12.53 12.04 -24.65
N ALA A 131 -12.26 10.87 -24.10
CA ALA A 131 -11.55 9.79 -24.77
C ALA A 131 -12.07 8.43 -24.31
N ALA A 132 -13.35 8.16 -24.55
CA ALA A 132 -14.02 6.95 -24.09
C ALA A 132 -13.34 5.65 -24.55
N GLY A 133 -12.68 5.66 -25.70
CA GLY A 133 -11.88 4.54 -26.19
C GLY A 133 -10.64 4.21 -25.34
N SER A 134 -10.25 5.10 -24.42
CA SER A 134 -9.16 4.89 -23.47
C SER A 134 -9.65 4.38 -22.11
N ASN A 135 -10.95 4.21 -21.92
CA ASN A 135 -11.50 3.65 -20.70
C ASN A 135 -11.02 2.22 -20.51
N PHE A 136 -10.77 1.86 -19.27
CA PHE A 136 -10.37 0.50 -18.92
C PHE A 136 -10.96 0.07 -17.57
N ASP A 137 -11.11 -1.24 -17.42
CA ASP A 137 -11.42 -1.94 -16.19
C ASP A 137 -10.63 -3.24 -16.23
N ARG A 138 -9.66 -3.40 -15.33
CA ARG A 138 -8.74 -4.53 -15.36
C ARG A 138 -8.27 -4.96 -13.97
N PRO A 139 -7.94 -6.25 -13.79
CA PRO A 139 -7.23 -6.70 -12.59
C PRO A 139 -5.88 -5.98 -12.43
N ALA A 140 -5.45 -5.83 -11.19
CA ALA A 140 -4.10 -5.39 -10.88
C ALA A 140 -3.09 -6.45 -11.33
N LYS A 141 -1.96 -5.99 -11.88
CA LYS A 141 -0.83 -6.86 -12.21
C LYS A 141 -0.01 -7.11 -10.96
N LYS A 142 0.75 -8.20 -10.93
CA LYS A 142 1.56 -8.60 -9.78
C LYS A 142 2.56 -7.51 -9.34
N GLU A 143 3.18 -6.82 -10.28
CA GLU A 143 4.12 -5.73 -10.04
C GLU A 143 3.49 -4.46 -9.46
N GLU A 144 2.16 -4.35 -9.53
CA GLU A 144 1.37 -3.24 -8.98
C GLU A 144 0.91 -3.51 -7.54
N LEU A 145 0.93 -4.76 -7.09
CA LEU A 145 0.52 -5.22 -5.77
C LEU A 145 1.68 -5.15 -4.77
N LYS A 146 2.22 -3.94 -4.55
CA LYS A 146 3.37 -3.73 -3.67
C LYS A 146 2.93 -3.47 -2.22
N PRO A 147 3.60 -4.08 -1.23
CA PRO A 147 3.38 -3.73 0.16
C PRO A 147 3.63 -2.23 0.39
N THR A 148 2.76 -1.61 1.19
CA THR A 148 2.87 -0.19 1.52
C THR A 148 2.71 -0.01 3.02
N THR A 149 3.66 0.69 3.64
CA THR A 149 3.61 1.00 5.08
C THR A 149 3.06 2.40 5.29
N TYR A 150 2.18 2.50 6.27
CA TYR A 150 1.54 3.71 6.73
C TYR A 150 1.77 3.88 8.23
N TYR A 151 1.78 5.13 8.69
CA TYR A 151 1.85 5.51 10.10
C TYR A 151 0.54 6.15 10.53
N TRP A 152 0.06 5.83 11.71
CA TRP A 152 -1.25 6.28 12.16
C TRP A 152 -1.22 6.94 13.54
N SER A 153 -2.16 7.83 13.76
CA SER A 153 -2.45 8.43 15.05
C SER A 153 -3.95 8.76 15.15
N PHE A 154 -4.45 8.87 16.37
CA PHE A 154 -5.74 9.49 16.59
C PHE A 154 -5.55 10.94 17.02
N GLU A 155 -6.31 11.84 16.39
CA GLU A 155 -6.32 13.27 16.69
C GLU A 155 -7.76 13.73 16.91
N LYS A 156 -7.95 14.77 17.72
CA LYS A 156 -9.25 15.38 17.93
C LYS A 156 -9.26 16.76 17.32
N ASP A 157 -10.37 17.10 16.65
CA ASP A 157 -10.60 18.44 16.16
C ASP A 157 -11.14 19.37 17.27
N GLU A 158 -11.40 20.63 16.92
CA GLU A 158 -11.94 21.66 17.82
C GLU A 158 -13.31 21.29 18.42
N ASN A 159 -14.07 20.42 17.75
CA ASN A 159 -15.35 19.90 18.20
C ASN A 159 -15.24 18.61 19.00
N ASN A 160 -14.01 18.22 19.41
CA ASN A 160 -13.73 16.96 20.11
C ASN A 160 -14.06 15.69 19.27
N GLN A 161 -14.25 15.84 17.95
CA GLN A 161 -14.43 14.72 17.02
C GLN A 161 -13.10 14.00 16.84
N GLN A 162 -13.08 12.70 17.04
CA GLN A 162 -11.90 11.87 16.82
C GLN A 162 -11.72 11.52 15.34
N TRP A 163 -10.48 11.65 14.87
CA TRP A 163 -10.03 11.32 13.53
C TRP A 163 -8.90 10.30 13.58
N LEU A 164 -8.94 9.34 12.68
CA LEU A 164 -7.77 8.53 12.36
C LEU A 164 -6.94 9.29 11.33
N VAL A 165 -5.70 9.62 11.69
CA VAL A 165 -4.77 10.32 10.79
C VAL A 165 -3.76 9.33 10.26
N ILE A 166 -3.66 9.20 8.94
CA ILE A 166 -2.74 8.28 8.26
C ILE A 166 -1.71 9.09 7.47
N ARG A 167 -0.42 8.71 7.62
CA ARG A 167 0.74 9.34 6.99
C ARG A 167 1.60 8.30 6.29
N PHE A 168 2.42 8.76 5.35
CA PHE A 168 3.47 7.94 4.70
C PHE A 168 4.83 8.02 5.41
N SER A 169 4.96 8.81 6.45
CA SER A 169 6.18 9.04 7.22
C SER A 169 5.91 8.90 8.70
N PRO A 170 6.87 8.40 9.51
CA PRO A 170 6.75 8.39 10.97
C PRO A 170 6.78 9.80 11.57
N ASP A 171 7.27 10.78 10.82
CA ASP A 171 7.29 12.17 11.26
C ASP A 171 5.86 12.74 11.35
N LYS A 172 5.44 13.07 12.58
CA LYS A 172 4.12 13.63 12.87
C LYS A 172 3.91 15.03 12.26
N SER A 173 4.98 15.74 11.89
CA SER A 173 4.89 17.03 11.20
C SER A 173 4.58 16.87 9.71
N SER A 174 4.74 15.65 9.16
CA SER A 174 4.39 15.38 7.76
C SER A 174 2.87 15.45 7.55
N ALA A 175 2.48 15.87 6.34
CA ALA A 175 1.07 15.96 5.97
C ALA A 175 0.36 14.61 6.15
N GLY A 176 -0.74 14.60 6.89
CA GLY A 176 -1.60 13.45 7.14
C GLY A 176 -2.93 13.55 6.39
N SER A 177 -3.55 12.40 6.15
CA SER A 177 -4.93 12.31 5.69
C SER A 177 -5.83 11.94 6.86
N TYR A 178 -6.94 12.67 7.03
CA TYR A 178 -7.87 12.52 8.15
C TYR A 178 -9.05 11.66 7.74
N PHE A 179 -9.28 10.58 8.46
CA PHE A 179 -10.32 9.59 8.19
C PHE A 179 -11.38 9.60 9.27
N LYS A 180 -12.64 9.49 8.85
CA LYS A 180 -13.79 9.22 9.73
C LYS A 180 -14.13 7.75 9.69
N GLN A 181 -14.56 7.22 10.83
CA GLN A 181 -15.22 5.90 10.82
C GLN A 181 -16.57 6.00 10.12
N THR A 182 -16.95 4.97 9.38
CA THR A 182 -18.16 4.95 8.56
C THR A 182 -18.75 3.54 8.47
N THR A 183 -19.98 3.45 7.97
CA THR A 183 -20.77 2.21 7.85
C THR A 183 -21.27 1.94 6.45
N TRP A 184 -20.56 2.43 5.37
CA TRP A 184 -21.03 2.24 4.00
C TRP A 184 -21.31 0.79 3.64
#